data_5d87dc55fc8463d6cc676e73c3eb3034
#
_entry.id   5d87dc55fc8463d6cc676e73c3eb3034
#
_cell.length_a   1.000
_cell.length_b   1.000
_cell.length_c   1.000
_cell.angle_alpha   90.00
_cell.angle_beta   90.00
_cell.angle_gamma   90.00
#
_symmetry.space_group_name_H-M   'P 1'
#
loop_
_entity.id
_entity.type
_entity.pdbx_description
1 polymer ?
#
loop_
_entity_poly.entity_id
_entity_poly.type
_entity_poly.pdbx_seq_one_letter_code
_entity_poly.pdbx_strand_id
1 'polypeptide(L)'
;DSTVPLMGVEMSHSGRYIVAYASSPNYTVHELYVSSDYGETFSSEIFRGPITKIAISGDGKYMLCCCNRESSSKLYYAYYSGDYGKTWTKITDSSFSARTLAISYDGKYMVIEGGYSCSGARISADYGKTWALKHSVIGNSFALGLSSDGKYAIAQESSSPYRMFKSSDYLGSFTEINTAPLTSGIRANYRFIIMNKNRL
;
A
#
# COMPACT_ATOMS: atom_id res chain seq x y z
N ASP A 1 23.38 -12.87 -16.81
CA ASP A 1 21.99 -12.40 -16.58
C ASP A 1 21.57 -12.78 -15.17
N SER A 2 21.70 -11.84 -14.23
CA SER A 2 21.15 -12.02 -12.90
C SER A 2 19.65 -11.70 -12.97
N THR A 3 18.82 -12.72 -13.14
CA THR A 3 17.36 -12.56 -13.10
C THR A 3 16.95 -12.24 -11.66
N VAL A 4 16.59 -10.99 -11.42
CA VAL A 4 16.04 -10.57 -10.12
C VAL A 4 14.56 -10.95 -10.11
N PRO A 5 14.08 -11.73 -9.15
CA PRO A 5 12.69 -12.18 -9.13
C PRO A 5 11.74 -10.99 -8.89
N LEU A 6 10.66 -10.92 -9.67
CA LEU A 6 9.55 -10.02 -9.39
C LEU A 6 8.82 -10.49 -8.14
N MET A 7 8.60 -9.57 -7.21
CA MET A 7 7.97 -9.83 -5.92
C MET A 7 6.51 -9.39 -5.86
N GLY A 8 6.12 -8.47 -6.72
CA GLY A 8 4.74 -8.01 -6.83
C GLY A 8 4.49 -7.18 -8.07
N VAL A 9 3.23 -7.13 -8.47
CA VAL A 9 2.74 -6.37 -9.62
C VAL A 9 1.33 -5.87 -9.32
N GLU A 10 1.05 -4.65 -9.76
CA GLU A 10 -0.25 -4.01 -9.73
C GLU A 10 -0.48 -3.32 -11.08
N MET A 11 -1.75 -3.15 -11.48
CA MET A 11 -2.07 -2.49 -12.74
C MET A 11 -3.29 -1.58 -12.62
N SER A 12 -3.33 -0.56 -13.45
CA SER A 12 -4.51 0.29 -13.64
C SER A 12 -5.68 -0.52 -14.20
N HIS A 13 -6.90 0.02 -14.08
CA HIS A 13 -8.11 -0.64 -14.56
C HIS A 13 -8.09 -0.97 -16.05
N SER A 14 -7.49 -0.12 -16.85
CA SER A 14 -7.34 -0.34 -18.30
C SER A 14 -6.25 -1.35 -18.66
N GLY A 15 -5.38 -1.73 -17.69
CA GLY A 15 -4.17 -2.50 -17.94
C GLY A 15 -3.02 -1.69 -18.56
N ARG A 16 -3.26 -0.43 -18.94
CA ARG A 16 -2.25 0.39 -19.62
C ARG A 16 -1.05 0.69 -18.76
N TYR A 17 -1.30 1.05 -17.48
CA TYR A 17 -0.24 1.34 -16.52
C TYR A 17 -0.04 0.15 -15.62
N ILE A 18 1.19 -0.32 -15.55
CA ILE A 18 1.60 -1.46 -14.73
C ILE A 18 2.77 -1.00 -13.87
N VAL A 19 2.72 -1.33 -12.59
CA VAL A 19 3.84 -1.14 -11.68
C VAL A 19 4.23 -2.49 -11.09
N ALA A 20 5.51 -2.81 -11.13
CA ALA A 20 6.05 -4.04 -10.60
C ALA A 20 7.31 -3.74 -9.79
N TYR A 21 7.67 -4.60 -8.87
CA TYR A 21 8.92 -4.45 -8.14
C TYR A 21 9.68 -5.76 -8.05
N ALA A 22 10.99 -5.63 -8.07
CA ALA A 22 11.92 -6.72 -7.90
C ALA A 22 12.79 -6.48 -6.66
N SER A 23 13.21 -7.56 -6.03
CA SER A 23 14.17 -7.51 -4.93
C SER A 23 15.14 -8.64 -5.10
N SER A 24 16.44 -8.34 -5.11
CA SER A 24 17.46 -9.38 -5.18
C SER A 24 17.49 -10.19 -3.87
N PRO A 25 17.82 -11.49 -3.94
CA PRO A 25 17.96 -12.32 -2.75
C PRO A 25 18.95 -11.76 -1.72
N ASN A 26 19.94 -11.00 -2.18
CA ASN A 26 20.95 -10.38 -1.34
C ASN A 26 20.58 -8.95 -0.89
N TYR A 27 19.35 -8.51 -1.18
CA TYR A 27 18.86 -7.17 -0.84
C TYR A 27 19.73 -6.01 -1.33
N THR A 28 20.45 -6.21 -2.44
CA THR A 28 21.36 -5.21 -3.00
C THR A 28 20.75 -4.39 -4.13
N VAL A 29 19.69 -4.92 -4.76
CA VAL A 29 18.97 -4.26 -5.86
C VAL A 29 17.49 -4.21 -5.52
N HIS A 30 16.94 -3.01 -5.59
CA HIS A 30 15.54 -2.73 -5.29
C HIS A 30 15.00 -1.83 -6.39
N GLU A 31 14.42 -2.44 -7.40
CA GLU A 31 13.93 -1.75 -8.58
C GLU A 31 12.42 -1.76 -8.63
N LEU A 32 11.87 -0.60 -8.95
CA LEU A 32 10.48 -0.43 -9.31
C LEU A 32 10.41 -0.25 -10.83
N TYR A 33 9.61 -1.04 -11.47
CA TYR A 33 9.37 -1.01 -12.90
C TYR A 33 8.00 -0.41 -13.17
N VAL A 34 7.93 0.53 -14.11
CA VAL A 34 6.67 1.16 -14.52
C VAL A 34 6.52 1.04 -16.02
N SER A 35 5.40 0.51 -16.46
CA SER A 35 4.96 0.50 -17.86
C SER A 35 3.81 1.48 -18.04
N SER A 36 3.75 2.14 -19.20
CA SER A 36 2.66 3.01 -19.64
C SER A 36 2.03 2.56 -20.96
N ASP A 37 2.35 1.36 -21.42
CA ASP A 37 2.02 0.80 -22.73
C ASP A 37 1.62 -0.68 -22.67
N TYR A 38 0.82 -1.04 -21.65
CA TYR A 38 0.30 -2.41 -21.47
C TYR A 38 1.37 -3.47 -21.22
N GLY A 39 2.56 -3.06 -20.74
CA GLY A 39 3.65 -3.99 -20.44
C GLY A 39 4.61 -4.26 -21.61
N GLU A 40 4.48 -3.53 -22.70
CA GLU A 40 5.39 -3.66 -23.84
C GLU A 40 6.80 -3.15 -23.47
N THR A 41 6.87 -2.03 -22.75
CA THR A 41 8.13 -1.49 -22.24
C THR A 41 8.04 -1.11 -20.76
N PHE A 42 9.18 -1.11 -20.09
CA PHE A 42 9.29 -0.71 -18.70
C PHE A 42 10.43 0.29 -18.50
N SER A 43 10.14 1.36 -17.77
CA SER A 43 11.16 2.20 -17.14
C SER A 43 11.44 1.68 -15.73
N SER A 44 12.65 1.88 -15.20
CA SER A 44 13.00 1.46 -13.84
C SER A 44 13.45 2.63 -13.00
N GLU A 45 13.09 2.58 -11.71
CA GLU A 45 13.55 3.48 -10.66
C GLU A 45 14.19 2.66 -9.54
N ILE A 46 15.34 3.15 -9.06
CA ILE A 46 16.10 2.49 -7.99
C ILE A 46 15.76 3.14 -6.65
N PHE A 47 15.26 2.35 -5.72
CA PHE A 47 14.98 2.78 -4.35
C PHE A 47 16.08 2.32 -3.38
N ARG A 48 16.30 3.13 -2.35
CA ARG A 48 17.22 2.76 -1.26
C ARG A 48 16.52 1.84 -0.26
N GLY A 49 16.46 0.57 -0.59
CA GLY A 49 15.93 -0.49 0.28
C GLY A 49 14.82 -1.32 -0.36
N PRO A 50 14.59 -2.56 0.16
CA PRO A 50 13.64 -3.49 -0.41
C PRO A 50 12.23 -2.92 -0.47
N ILE A 51 11.63 -2.93 -1.66
CA ILE A 51 10.23 -2.58 -1.84
C ILE A 51 9.40 -3.73 -1.27
N THR A 52 8.40 -3.38 -0.47
CA THR A 52 7.57 -4.35 0.25
C THR A 52 6.12 -4.33 -0.20
N LYS A 53 5.64 -3.19 -0.65
CA LYS A 53 4.28 -3.01 -1.17
C LYS A 53 4.20 -1.88 -2.18
N ILE A 54 3.29 -2.05 -3.13
CA ILE A 54 2.91 -1.06 -4.12
C ILE A 54 1.37 -0.96 -4.18
N ALA A 55 0.85 0.17 -4.64
CA ALA A 55 -0.54 0.34 -5.03
C ALA A 55 -0.64 1.38 -6.15
N ILE A 56 -1.66 1.24 -6.99
CA ILE A 56 -1.93 2.09 -8.14
C ILE A 56 -3.41 2.46 -8.20
N SER A 57 -3.74 3.69 -8.59
CA SER A 57 -5.12 4.13 -8.83
C SER A 57 -5.70 3.50 -10.11
N GLY A 58 -7.01 3.53 -10.24
CA GLY A 58 -7.70 2.94 -11.39
C GLY A 58 -7.31 3.54 -12.73
N ASP A 59 -6.97 4.83 -12.78
CA ASP A 59 -6.48 5.52 -13.98
C ASP A 59 -4.96 5.38 -14.20
N GLY A 60 -4.26 4.82 -13.20
CA GLY A 60 -2.80 4.64 -13.22
C GLY A 60 -1.99 5.87 -12.83
N LYS A 61 -2.64 7.03 -12.63
CA LYS A 61 -1.93 8.29 -12.40
C LYS A 61 -1.23 8.34 -11.05
N TYR A 62 -1.87 7.81 -10.03
CA TYR A 62 -1.41 7.87 -8.64
C TYR A 62 -0.87 6.52 -8.20
N MET A 63 0.33 6.53 -7.66
CA MET A 63 0.99 5.31 -7.19
C MET A 63 1.61 5.54 -5.82
N LEU A 64 1.64 4.49 -5.01
CA LEU A 64 2.33 4.43 -3.73
C LEU A 64 3.28 3.25 -3.70
N CYS A 65 4.42 3.39 -3.05
CA CYS A 65 5.25 2.26 -2.68
C CYS A 65 5.80 2.40 -1.27
N CYS A 66 5.94 1.27 -0.58
CA CYS A 66 6.66 1.16 0.67
C CYS A 66 7.96 0.43 0.46
N CYS A 67 9.05 0.95 1.02
CA CYS A 67 10.33 0.27 1.02
C CYS A 67 10.97 0.26 2.41
N ASN A 68 11.69 -0.80 2.71
CA ASN A 68 12.45 -0.96 3.94
C ASN A 68 13.74 -0.13 3.85
N ARG A 69 14.30 0.29 4.97
CA ARG A 69 15.62 0.95 5.01
C ARG A 69 16.74 -0.09 5.03
N GLU A 70 17.82 0.21 4.32
CA GLU A 70 19.01 -0.65 4.16
C GLU A 70 19.79 -1.00 5.43
N SER A 71 19.46 -0.53 6.59
CA SER A 71 20.20 -0.85 7.81
C SER A 71 19.29 -1.49 8.85
N SER A 72 19.89 -2.09 9.85
CA SER A 72 19.28 -2.75 11.01
C SER A 72 18.17 -1.97 11.74
N SER A 73 17.88 -0.73 11.34
CA SER A 73 16.73 0.03 11.78
C SER A 73 15.47 -0.47 11.07
N LYS A 74 14.49 -0.93 11.82
CA LYS A 74 13.17 -1.39 11.35
C LYS A 74 12.30 -0.25 10.79
N LEU A 75 12.88 0.66 10.01
CA LEU A 75 12.19 1.82 9.45
C LEU A 75 11.84 1.57 8.00
N TYR A 76 10.60 1.82 7.64
CA TYR A 76 10.07 1.72 6.29
C TYR A 76 9.74 3.12 5.78
N TYR A 77 10.05 3.38 4.53
CA TYR A 77 9.69 4.62 3.86
C TYR A 77 8.50 4.40 2.94
N ALA A 78 7.71 5.45 2.74
CA ALA A 78 6.70 5.48 1.71
C ALA A 78 7.02 6.58 0.70
N TYR A 79 6.75 6.28 -0.56
CA TYR A 79 6.89 7.17 -1.68
C TYR A 79 5.58 7.25 -2.45
N TYR A 80 5.36 8.39 -3.05
CA TYR A 80 4.20 8.74 -3.82
C TYR A 80 4.62 9.24 -5.19
N SER A 81 3.86 8.85 -6.22
CA SER A 81 3.89 9.43 -7.54
C SER A 81 2.49 9.93 -7.90
N GLY A 82 2.40 11.11 -8.50
CA GLY A 82 1.17 11.72 -9.01
C GLY A 82 1.18 11.91 -10.54
N ASP A 83 2.11 11.28 -11.25
CA ASP A 83 2.41 11.51 -12.66
C ASP A 83 2.71 10.21 -13.43
N TYR A 84 1.95 9.15 -13.10
CA TYR A 84 2.09 7.84 -13.76
C TYR A 84 3.43 7.16 -13.51
N GLY A 85 4.02 7.38 -12.33
CA GLY A 85 5.28 6.76 -11.95
C GLY A 85 6.54 7.42 -12.51
N LYS A 86 6.42 8.60 -13.15
CA LYS A 86 7.57 9.31 -13.73
C LYS A 86 8.46 9.95 -12.68
N THR A 87 7.85 10.47 -11.61
CA THR A 87 8.59 11.02 -10.46
C THR A 87 8.04 10.49 -9.15
N TRP A 88 8.93 10.36 -8.15
CA TRP A 88 8.59 9.82 -6.84
C TRP A 88 9.02 10.76 -5.73
N THR A 89 8.07 11.09 -4.87
CA THR A 89 8.29 11.94 -3.69
C THR A 89 8.20 11.13 -2.42
N LYS A 90 9.19 11.26 -1.54
CA LYS A 90 9.17 10.64 -0.23
C LYS A 90 8.14 11.32 0.66
N ILE A 91 7.20 10.54 1.22
CA ILE A 91 6.11 11.04 2.08
C ILE A 91 6.50 11.01 3.55
N THR A 92 7.22 9.98 3.95
CA THR A 92 7.48 9.70 5.37
C THR A 92 8.83 10.23 5.80
N ASP A 93 8.87 10.80 6.99
CA ASP A 93 10.11 11.12 7.69
C ASP A 93 10.71 9.86 8.37
N SER A 94 11.81 10.03 9.06
CA SER A 94 12.51 8.94 9.76
C SER A 94 11.76 8.37 10.96
N SER A 95 10.65 8.99 11.37
CA SER A 95 9.86 8.57 12.54
C SER A 95 8.69 7.65 12.20
N PHE A 96 8.35 7.52 10.91
CA PHE A 96 7.20 6.75 10.47
C PHE A 96 7.63 5.51 9.67
N SER A 97 7.22 4.34 10.13
CA SER A 97 7.53 3.06 9.50
C SER A 97 6.33 2.57 8.68
N ALA A 98 6.30 2.90 7.39
CA ALA A 98 5.23 2.51 6.49
C ALA A 98 5.22 1.01 6.22
N ARG A 99 4.11 0.33 6.46
CA ARG A 99 4.02 -1.13 6.35
C ARG A 99 2.96 -1.64 5.39
N THR A 100 1.82 -0.99 5.34
CA THR A 100 0.77 -1.26 4.39
C THR A 100 0.23 0.02 3.78
N LEU A 101 -0.37 -0.08 2.62
CA LEU A 101 -0.88 1.06 1.88
C LEU A 101 -2.06 0.66 1.02
N ALA A 102 -2.92 1.64 0.71
CA ALA A 102 -4.00 1.50 -0.26
C ALA A 102 -4.33 2.84 -0.90
N ILE A 103 -4.88 2.79 -2.11
CA ILE A 103 -5.35 3.94 -2.90
C ILE A 103 -6.78 3.66 -3.35
N SER A 104 -7.67 4.67 -3.28
CA SER A 104 -9.00 4.60 -3.92
C SER A 104 -8.87 4.57 -5.45
N TYR A 105 -9.91 4.12 -6.13
CA TYR A 105 -9.89 3.99 -7.58
C TYR A 105 -9.60 5.32 -8.30
N ASP A 106 -10.18 6.40 -7.82
CA ASP A 106 -9.97 7.76 -8.36
C ASP A 106 -8.66 8.41 -7.88
N GLY A 107 -7.91 7.75 -7.00
CA GLY A 107 -6.68 8.28 -6.43
C GLY A 107 -6.86 9.35 -5.35
N LYS A 108 -8.08 9.76 -5.03
CA LYS A 108 -8.33 10.85 -4.08
C LYS A 108 -7.96 10.48 -2.66
N TYR A 109 -8.35 9.28 -2.24
CA TYR A 109 -8.10 8.79 -0.89
C TYR A 109 -6.94 7.80 -0.91
N MET A 110 -5.96 8.08 -0.07
CA MET A 110 -4.78 7.25 0.10
C MET A 110 -4.52 7.04 1.58
N VAL A 111 -4.05 5.86 1.92
CA VAL A 111 -3.67 5.54 3.30
C VAL A 111 -2.38 4.75 3.31
N ILE A 112 -1.50 5.14 4.22
CA ILE A 112 -0.27 4.45 4.53
C ILE A 112 -0.28 4.21 6.03
N GLU A 113 -0.21 2.97 6.44
CA GLU A 113 -0.22 2.61 7.83
C GLU A 113 1.15 2.20 8.33
N GLY A 114 1.47 2.66 9.52
CA GLY A 114 2.73 2.38 10.20
C GLY A 114 2.71 1.03 10.94
N GLY A 115 3.89 0.46 11.14
CA GLY A 115 4.09 -0.78 11.88
C GLY A 115 5.06 -0.64 13.05
N TYR A 116 5.03 -1.61 13.94
CA TYR A 116 5.90 -1.88 15.11
C TYR A 116 6.13 -0.75 16.10
N SER A 117 6.65 0.39 15.74
CA SER A 117 6.99 1.49 16.65
C SER A 117 6.22 2.77 16.38
N CYS A 118 5.42 2.79 15.33
CA CYS A 118 4.68 3.96 14.89
C CYS A 118 3.19 3.62 14.90
N SER A 119 2.52 3.97 15.98
CA SER A 119 1.06 3.87 16.03
C SER A 119 0.45 5.00 15.21
N GLY A 120 -0.18 4.66 14.11
CA GLY A 120 -0.93 5.62 13.32
C GLY A 120 -0.89 5.37 11.83
N ALA A 121 -1.75 6.06 11.12
CA ALA A 121 -1.83 6.06 9.67
C ALA A 121 -1.62 7.48 9.15
N ARG A 122 -0.97 7.60 8.00
CA ARG A 122 -0.97 8.82 7.20
C ARG A 122 -2.03 8.71 6.14
N ILE A 123 -2.92 9.68 6.12
CA ILE A 123 -4.08 9.70 5.22
C ILE A 123 -4.00 10.96 4.37
N SER A 124 -4.20 10.78 3.08
CA SER A 124 -4.48 11.86 2.14
C SER A 124 -5.92 11.74 1.64
N ALA A 125 -6.61 12.88 1.50
CA ALA A 125 -7.94 13.00 0.92
C ALA A 125 -7.96 13.98 -0.27
N ASP A 126 -6.79 14.30 -0.81
CA ASP A 126 -6.57 15.32 -1.83
C ASP A 126 -5.54 14.90 -2.89
N TYR A 127 -5.59 13.62 -3.28
CA TYR A 127 -4.70 13.07 -4.31
C TYR A 127 -3.21 13.09 -3.95
N GLY A 128 -2.88 12.88 -2.66
CA GLY A 128 -1.50 12.84 -2.19
C GLY A 128 -0.82 14.20 -2.00
N LYS A 129 -1.55 15.31 -2.13
CA LYS A 129 -0.99 16.66 -1.96
C LYS A 129 -0.66 16.96 -0.50
N THR A 130 -1.55 16.56 0.41
CA THR A 130 -1.32 16.68 1.85
C THR A 130 -1.54 15.36 2.57
N TRP A 131 -0.84 15.19 3.69
CA TRP A 131 -0.87 13.96 4.48
C TRP A 131 -1.08 14.29 5.96
N ALA A 132 -2.19 13.83 6.51
CA ALA A 132 -2.50 13.98 7.93
C ALA A 132 -2.11 12.70 8.69
N LEU A 133 -1.40 12.85 9.81
CA LEU A 133 -1.20 11.74 10.75
C LEU A 133 -2.48 11.56 11.56
N LYS A 134 -3.06 10.37 11.49
CA LYS A 134 -4.15 9.95 12.37
C LYS A 134 -3.66 8.81 13.24
N HIS A 135 -3.94 8.91 14.52
CA HIS A 135 -3.72 7.79 15.42
C HIS A 135 -4.73 6.70 15.04
N SER A 136 -4.23 5.62 14.48
CA SER A 136 -5.06 4.49 14.11
C SER A 136 -5.45 3.71 15.36
N VAL A 137 -6.72 3.33 15.44
CA VAL A 137 -7.20 2.30 16.40
C VAL A 137 -6.61 0.94 16.01
N ILE A 138 -6.06 0.86 14.80
CA ILE A 138 -5.52 -0.34 14.18
C ILE A 138 -4.01 -0.33 14.42
N GLY A 139 -3.58 -0.99 15.46
CA GLY A 139 -2.13 -1.21 15.68
C GLY A 139 -1.59 -2.28 14.74
N ASN A 140 -0.57 -1.97 13.93
CA ASN A 140 0.12 -2.94 13.08
C ASN A 140 -0.78 -3.67 12.07
N SER A 141 -1.46 -2.97 11.17
CA SER A 141 -2.22 -3.61 10.09
C SER A 141 -1.32 -4.36 9.12
N PHE A 142 -1.78 -5.53 8.73
CA PHE A 142 -1.13 -6.37 7.71
C PHE A 142 -1.81 -6.24 6.35
N ALA A 143 -3.11 -6.02 6.35
CA ALA A 143 -3.92 -5.87 5.16
C ALA A 143 -4.82 -4.65 5.29
N LEU A 144 -4.93 -3.91 4.22
CA LEU A 144 -5.77 -2.73 4.12
C LEU A 144 -6.39 -2.69 2.73
N GLY A 145 -7.69 -2.45 2.65
CA GLY A 145 -8.42 -2.29 1.40
C GLY A 145 -9.32 -1.06 1.45
N LEU A 146 -9.44 -0.36 0.32
CA LEU A 146 -10.33 0.77 0.12
C LEU A 146 -11.37 0.45 -0.96
N SER A 147 -12.60 0.95 -0.78
CA SER A 147 -13.58 1.01 -1.87
C SER A 147 -13.10 1.97 -2.96
N SER A 148 -13.67 1.83 -4.16
CA SER A 148 -13.28 2.65 -5.30
C SER A 148 -13.44 4.15 -5.07
N ASP A 149 -14.43 4.56 -4.28
CA ASP A 149 -14.68 5.95 -3.90
C ASP A 149 -13.98 6.37 -2.58
N GLY A 150 -13.21 5.46 -1.97
CA GLY A 150 -12.52 5.69 -0.69
C GLY A 150 -13.41 5.75 0.54
N LYS A 151 -14.75 5.61 0.39
CA LYS A 151 -15.70 5.74 1.50
C LYS A 151 -15.56 4.63 2.52
N TYR A 152 -15.38 3.40 2.04
CA TYR A 152 -15.27 2.23 2.88
C TYR A 152 -13.82 1.73 2.93
N ALA A 153 -13.39 1.33 4.10
CA ALA A 153 -12.10 0.68 4.30
C ALA A 153 -12.25 -0.55 5.20
N ILE A 154 -11.40 -1.53 4.95
CA ILE A 154 -11.23 -2.69 5.85
C ILE A 154 -9.74 -2.81 6.15
N ALA A 155 -9.43 -3.01 7.42
CA ALA A 155 -8.07 -3.24 7.87
C ALA A 155 -8.02 -4.44 8.82
N GLN A 156 -6.91 -5.17 8.81
CA GLN A 156 -6.70 -6.34 9.65
C GLN A 156 -5.37 -6.22 10.41
N GLU A 157 -5.41 -6.49 11.71
CA GLU A 157 -4.19 -6.56 12.54
C GLU A 157 -3.31 -7.76 12.15
N SER A 158 -1.99 -7.55 12.26
CA SER A 158 -0.98 -8.57 11.97
C SER A 158 -0.66 -9.48 13.16
N SER A 159 -1.15 -9.14 14.33
CA SER A 159 -0.86 -9.86 15.59
C SER A 159 -2.14 -10.27 16.29
N SER A 160 -2.03 -11.31 17.13
CA SER A 160 -3.15 -11.74 17.97
C SER A 160 -3.68 -10.58 18.82
N PRO A 161 -5.01 -10.39 18.85
CA PRO A 161 -6.09 -11.30 18.45
C PRO A 161 -6.51 -11.22 16.97
N TYR A 162 -5.74 -10.61 16.06
CA TYR A 162 -6.03 -10.50 14.62
C TYR A 162 -7.36 -9.83 14.30
N ARG A 163 -7.65 -8.76 15.01
CA ARG A 163 -8.91 -8.01 14.86
C ARG A 163 -9.06 -7.44 13.45
N MET A 164 -10.30 -7.31 13.03
CA MET A 164 -10.65 -6.60 11.81
C MET A 164 -11.42 -5.33 12.14
N PHE A 165 -11.18 -4.30 11.35
CA PHE A 165 -11.79 -2.99 11.50
C PHE A 165 -12.38 -2.53 10.18
N LYS A 166 -13.46 -1.77 10.25
CA LYS A 166 -14.06 -1.10 9.09
C LYS A 166 -14.18 0.39 9.33
N SER A 167 -14.05 1.13 8.25
CA SER A 167 -14.45 2.53 8.13
C SER A 167 -15.55 2.67 7.09
N SER A 168 -16.46 3.62 7.27
CA SER A 168 -17.53 3.96 6.32
C SER A 168 -17.64 5.47 6.10
N ASP A 169 -16.61 6.22 6.48
CA ASP A 169 -16.59 7.68 6.53
C ASP A 169 -15.27 8.26 5.99
N TYR A 170 -14.77 7.67 4.89
CA TYR A 170 -13.55 8.15 4.23
C TYR A 170 -12.32 8.14 5.14
N LEU A 171 -12.15 7.05 5.90
CA LEU A 171 -11.06 6.88 6.87
C LEU A 171 -11.13 7.84 8.07
N GLY A 172 -12.30 8.43 8.33
CA GLY A 172 -12.53 9.33 9.44
C GLY A 172 -12.48 8.62 10.79
N SER A 173 -13.14 7.45 10.85
CA SER A 173 -13.18 6.58 12.02
C SER A 173 -13.10 5.10 11.63
N PHE A 174 -12.71 4.26 12.59
CA PHE A 174 -12.68 2.81 12.44
C PHE A 174 -13.43 2.14 13.59
N THR A 175 -14.23 1.16 13.26
CA THR A 175 -14.96 0.32 14.24
C THR A 175 -14.55 -1.13 14.09
N GLU A 176 -14.36 -1.83 15.20
CA GLU A 176 -14.04 -3.26 15.19
C GLU A 176 -15.21 -4.07 14.62
N ILE A 177 -14.88 -5.04 13.78
CA ILE A 177 -15.84 -6.01 13.24
C ILE A 177 -15.78 -7.25 14.14
N ASN A 178 -16.94 -7.70 14.63
CA ASN A 178 -16.99 -8.97 15.33
C ASN A 178 -16.68 -10.13 14.39
N THR A 179 -15.48 -10.70 14.53
CA THR A 179 -14.99 -11.82 13.70
C THR A 179 -15.17 -13.17 14.36
N ALA A 180 -15.81 -13.25 15.51
CA ALA A 180 -15.98 -14.52 16.24
C ALA A 180 -16.49 -15.70 15.39
N PRO A 181 -17.38 -15.50 14.38
CA PRO A 181 -17.77 -16.57 13.48
C PRO A 181 -16.67 -17.03 12.50
N LEU A 182 -15.66 -16.20 12.26
CA LEU A 182 -14.62 -16.45 11.25
C LEU A 182 -13.36 -17.10 11.84
N THR A 183 -13.21 -17.12 13.17
CA THR A 183 -11.95 -17.49 13.83
C THR A 183 -11.85 -18.97 14.24
N SER A 184 -12.88 -19.79 14.04
CA SER A 184 -12.81 -21.20 14.35
C SER A 184 -12.03 -21.97 13.26
N GLY A 185 -10.70 -21.96 13.36
CA GLY A 185 -9.84 -22.91 12.64
C GLY A 185 -9.14 -22.39 11.37
N ILE A 186 -9.21 -21.12 11.02
CA ILE A 186 -8.57 -20.58 9.83
C ILE A 186 -7.37 -19.71 10.21
N ARG A 187 -6.16 -20.18 9.96
CA ARG A 187 -4.99 -19.31 9.81
C ARG A 187 -5.13 -18.58 8.47
N ALA A 188 -5.79 -17.45 8.49
CA ALA A 188 -6.02 -16.68 7.28
C ALA A 188 -4.77 -15.87 6.92
N ASN A 189 -4.00 -16.37 5.97
CA ASN A 189 -3.02 -15.59 5.23
C ASN A 189 -3.75 -14.81 4.12
N TYR A 190 -4.54 -13.80 4.50
CA TYR A 190 -5.18 -12.94 3.51
C TYR A 190 -4.16 -11.94 2.96
N ARG A 191 -3.83 -12.10 1.68
CA ARG A 191 -2.90 -11.21 0.98
C ARG A 191 -3.58 -10.14 0.14
N PHE A 192 -4.91 -10.23 -0.09
CA PHE A 192 -5.60 -9.30 -0.99
C PHE A 192 -7.03 -9.04 -0.54
N ILE A 193 -7.37 -7.75 -0.42
CA ILE A 193 -8.74 -7.29 -0.37
C ILE A 193 -8.94 -6.39 -1.58
N ILE A 194 -9.65 -6.87 -2.60
CA ILE A 194 -10.06 -6.06 -3.75
C ILE A 194 -11.50 -5.68 -3.53
N MET A 195 -11.76 -4.42 -3.26
CA MET A 195 -13.13 -3.89 -3.25
C MET A 195 -13.43 -3.28 -4.61
N ASN A 196 -14.08 -4.06 -5.47
CA ASN A 196 -14.48 -3.61 -6.80
C ASN A 196 -15.89 -3.01 -6.78
N LYS A 197 -16.04 -1.79 -7.28
CA LYS A 197 -17.33 -1.11 -7.41
C LYS A 197 -17.89 -1.29 -8.81
N ASN A 198 -17.93 -2.45 -9.37
CA ASN A 198 -18.66 -2.64 -10.61
C ASN A 198 -19.59 -3.84 -10.51
N ARG A 199 -20.79 -3.57 -9.97
CA ARG A 199 -22.07 -4.14 -10.50
C ARG A 199 -23.23 -3.37 -9.92
N LEU A 200 -23.66 -2.37 -10.62
CA LEU A 200 -25.06 -2.03 -10.87
C LEU A 200 -25.17 -1.65 -12.33
#